data_060ba31e92ec8b16e7c470bec7f608a0
#
_entry.id   060ba31e92ec8b16e7c470bec7f608a0
#
_cell.length_a   1.000
_cell.length_b   1.000
_cell.length_c   1.000
_cell.angle_alpha   90.00
_cell.angle_beta   90.00
_cell.angle_gamma   90.00
#
_symmetry.space_group_name_H-M   'P 1'
#
loop_
_entity.id
_entity.type
_entity.pdbx_description
1 polymer ?
#
loop_
_entity_poly.entity_id
_entity_poly.type
_entity_poly.pdbx_seq_one_letter_code
_entity_poly.pdbx_strand_id
1 'polypeptide(L)'
;VKLLKEIYSDLTLGTLLGFKGGSALYFFHKLPRFSVDLDFDLLDVSKKDLVLSKISEIAKKYGEVRESREKYYNLFWLISYKKGGRQLKIEVNKKGTGSSYEVKSYLGVPMKVMVKEDMFSHKLEALLERKRLANRDIFDTWFMLKEPWSINWDVMGIKTSVKKKKLFIKRC
;
A
#
# COMPACT_ATOMS: atom_id res chain seq x y z
N VAL A 1 7.39 -12.06 -2.23
CA VAL A 1 8.37 -11.88 -1.14
C VAL A 1 9.73 -11.46 -1.68
N LYS A 2 10.37 -12.23 -2.63
CA LYS A 2 11.74 -11.91 -3.12
C LYS A 2 11.86 -10.47 -3.64
N LEU A 3 10.96 -10.05 -4.52
CA LEU A 3 10.94 -8.69 -5.06
C LEU A 3 10.80 -7.61 -3.97
N LEU A 4 9.90 -7.81 -3.00
CA LEU A 4 9.73 -6.88 -1.87
C LEU A 4 11.02 -6.76 -1.04
N LYS A 5 11.70 -7.89 -0.79
CA LYS A 5 12.99 -7.89 -0.09
C LYS A 5 14.04 -7.10 -0.86
N GLU A 6 14.15 -7.30 -2.17
CA GLU A 6 15.14 -6.57 -2.99
C GLU A 6 14.86 -5.07 -3.02
N ILE A 7 13.59 -4.66 -3.14
CA ILE A 7 13.21 -3.24 -3.05
C ILE A 7 13.70 -2.63 -1.72
N TYR A 8 13.49 -3.30 -0.58
CA TYR A 8 13.92 -2.77 0.72
C TYR A 8 15.41 -3.02 1.06
N SER A 9 16.08 -3.89 0.33
CA SER A 9 17.55 -4.05 0.43
C SER A 9 18.31 -2.94 -0.33
N ASP A 10 17.64 -2.23 -1.25
CA ASP A 10 18.17 -0.99 -1.82
C ASP A 10 18.02 0.14 -0.79
N LEU A 11 19.15 0.66 -0.30
CA LEU A 11 19.20 1.68 0.76
C LEU A 11 18.40 2.94 0.37
N THR A 12 18.42 3.31 -0.91
CA THR A 12 17.67 4.47 -1.40
C THR A 12 16.17 4.22 -1.36
N LEU A 13 15.71 3.12 -1.96
CA LEU A 13 14.28 2.77 -1.99
C LEU A 13 13.73 2.53 -0.58
N GLY A 14 14.51 1.88 0.30
CA GLY A 14 14.11 1.62 1.69
C GLY A 14 13.84 2.89 2.50
N THR A 15 14.48 4.02 2.16
CA THR A 15 14.22 5.31 2.81
C THR A 15 13.05 6.06 2.19
N LEU A 16 12.76 5.86 0.92
CA LEU A 16 11.78 6.61 0.11
C LEU A 16 10.40 5.97 0.05
N LEU A 17 10.26 4.70 0.43
CA LEU A 17 9.02 3.95 0.29
C LEU A 17 8.41 3.57 1.64
N GLY A 18 7.11 3.83 1.79
CA GLY A 18 6.29 3.36 2.90
C GLY A 18 5.37 2.24 2.44
N PHE A 19 5.58 1.01 2.91
CA PHE A 19 4.81 -0.17 2.54
C PHE A 19 3.43 -0.17 3.19
N LYS A 20 2.40 -0.44 2.40
CA LYS A 20 1.01 -0.42 2.84
C LYS A 20 0.14 -1.46 2.14
N GLY A 21 -1.16 -1.36 2.30
CA GLY A 21 -2.14 -2.16 1.56
C GLY A 21 -2.31 -3.58 2.07
N GLY A 22 -2.97 -4.41 1.25
CA GLY A 22 -3.35 -5.77 1.62
C GLY A 22 -2.15 -6.68 1.88
N SER A 23 -1.04 -6.50 1.16
CA SER A 23 0.18 -7.29 1.37
C SER A 23 0.89 -6.91 2.67
N ALA A 24 0.89 -5.64 3.06
CA ALA A 24 1.43 -5.21 4.35
C ALA A 24 0.61 -5.81 5.51
N LEU A 25 -0.73 -5.81 5.40
CA LEU A 25 -1.60 -6.47 6.37
C LEU A 25 -1.34 -7.98 6.46
N TYR A 26 -1.14 -8.64 5.33
CA TYR A 26 -0.82 -10.07 5.29
C TYR A 26 0.51 -10.39 5.95
N PHE A 27 1.59 -9.65 5.65
CA PHE A 27 2.92 -9.94 6.17
C PHE A 27 3.12 -9.54 7.64
N PHE A 28 2.52 -8.44 8.09
CA PHE A 28 2.82 -7.85 9.39
C PHE A 28 1.68 -7.96 10.40
N HIS A 29 0.45 -8.21 9.94
CA HIS A 29 -0.75 -8.22 10.80
C HIS A 29 -1.59 -9.49 10.67
N LYS A 30 -1.04 -10.56 10.05
CA LYS A 30 -1.68 -11.89 9.96
C LYS A 30 -3.07 -11.86 9.29
N LEU A 31 -3.28 -10.93 8.34
CA LEU A 31 -4.53 -10.90 7.57
C LEU A 31 -4.77 -12.27 6.93
N PRO A 32 -5.89 -12.99 7.24
CA PRO A 32 -6.09 -14.38 6.83
C PRO A 32 -6.60 -14.49 5.38
N ARG A 33 -6.04 -13.70 4.48
CA ARG A 33 -6.23 -13.80 3.03
C ARG A 33 -4.96 -13.40 2.29
N PHE A 34 -4.71 -14.08 1.20
CA PHE A 34 -3.57 -13.79 0.34
C PHE A 34 -3.74 -12.46 -0.41
N SER A 35 -2.65 -11.71 -0.52
CA SER A 35 -2.54 -10.50 -1.32
C SER A 35 -1.27 -10.55 -2.17
N VAL A 36 -1.38 -10.20 -3.45
CA VAL A 36 -0.27 -10.23 -4.41
C VAL A 36 0.30 -8.86 -4.71
N ASP A 37 -0.56 -7.83 -4.69
CA ASP A 37 -0.18 -6.47 -5.06
C ASP A 37 0.78 -5.87 -4.02
N LEU A 38 1.77 -5.11 -4.46
CA LEU A 38 2.68 -4.36 -3.61
C LEU A 38 2.31 -2.87 -3.71
N ASP A 39 1.81 -2.34 -2.62
CA ASP A 39 1.36 -0.96 -2.52
C ASP A 39 2.29 -0.16 -1.60
N PHE A 40 2.73 1.01 -2.07
CA PHE A 40 3.61 1.90 -1.33
C PHE A 40 3.11 3.35 -1.39
N ASP A 41 3.55 4.16 -0.43
CA ASP A 41 3.57 5.61 -0.56
C ASP A 41 4.99 6.09 -0.83
N LEU A 42 5.12 7.08 -1.72
CA LEU A 42 6.36 7.80 -1.97
C LEU A 42 6.51 8.88 -0.89
N LEU A 43 7.53 8.74 -0.05
CA LEU A 43 7.75 9.62 1.09
C LEU A 43 8.40 10.95 0.70
N ASP A 44 9.10 10.99 -0.44
CA ASP A 44 9.66 12.20 -1.06
C ASP A 44 9.33 12.23 -2.56
N VAL A 45 8.35 13.04 -2.93
CA VAL A 45 7.86 13.15 -4.32
C VAL A 45 8.93 13.70 -5.27
N SER A 46 9.91 14.47 -4.79
CA SER A 46 11.03 14.95 -5.60
C SER A 46 11.90 13.83 -6.18
N LYS A 47 11.84 12.63 -5.60
CA LYS A 47 12.60 11.43 -5.99
C LYS A 47 11.82 10.46 -6.87
N LYS A 48 10.67 10.88 -7.43
CA LYS A 48 9.78 10.00 -8.22
C LYS A 48 10.48 9.32 -9.39
N ASP A 49 11.32 10.05 -10.13
CA ASP A 49 12.01 9.53 -11.32
C ASP A 49 13.08 8.51 -10.93
N LEU A 50 13.78 8.75 -9.83
CA LEU A 50 14.75 7.81 -9.27
C LEU A 50 14.06 6.51 -8.82
N VAL A 51 12.91 6.61 -8.15
CA VAL A 51 12.12 5.45 -7.72
C VAL A 51 11.58 4.70 -8.93
N LEU A 52 11.09 5.42 -9.96
CA LEU A 52 10.62 4.81 -11.20
C LEU A 52 11.71 3.99 -11.89
N SER A 53 12.92 4.55 -12.03
CA SER A 53 14.06 3.87 -12.63
C SER A 53 14.46 2.63 -11.82
N LYS A 54 14.74 2.79 -10.52
CA LYS A 54 15.22 1.69 -9.66
C LYS A 54 14.24 0.53 -9.54
N ILE A 55 12.94 0.80 -9.35
CA ILE A 55 11.93 -0.27 -9.30
C ILE A 55 11.84 -0.98 -10.67
N SER A 56 11.96 -0.24 -11.79
CA SER A 56 11.94 -0.84 -13.13
C SER A 56 13.13 -1.77 -13.35
N GLU A 57 14.33 -1.42 -12.87
CA GLU A 57 15.53 -2.28 -12.94
C GLU A 57 15.34 -3.56 -12.10
N ILE A 58 14.86 -3.41 -10.86
CA ILE A 58 14.58 -4.56 -9.99
C ILE A 58 13.49 -5.44 -10.61
N ALA A 59 12.40 -4.85 -11.10
CA ALA A 59 11.28 -5.58 -11.68
C ALA A 59 11.69 -6.50 -12.85
N LYS A 60 12.59 -6.04 -13.72
CA LYS A 60 13.11 -6.81 -14.88
C LYS A 60 13.81 -8.10 -14.46
N LYS A 61 14.37 -8.20 -13.25
CA LYS A 61 15.03 -9.41 -12.75
C LYS A 61 14.01 -10.50 -12.38
N TYR A 62 12.75 -10.14 -12.16
CA TYR A 62 11.71 -11.07 -11.68
C TYR A 62 10.70 -11.49 -12.74
N GLY A 63 10.71 -10.84 -13.90
CA GLY A 63 9.78 -11.20 -14.97
C GLY A 63 9.71 -10.15 -16.08
N GLU A 64 8.80 -10.39 -17.01
CA GLU A 64 8.52 -9.47 -18.09
C GLU A 64 7.71 -8.28 -17.55
N VAL A 65 8.28 -7.07 -17.64
CA VAL A 65 7.58 -5.83 -17.31
C VAL A 65 6.62 -5.49 -18.45
N ARG A 66 5.34 -5.78 -18.26
CA ARG A 66 4.28 -5.52 -19.25
C ARG A 66 3.92 -4.04 -19.33
N GLU A 67 4.00 -3.36 -18.20
CA GLU A 67 3.70 -1.94 -18.09
C GLU A 67 4.59 -1.33 -17.01
N SER A 68 5.17 -0.17 -17.32
CA SER A 68 5.89 0.68 -16.39
C SER A 68 5.62 2.12 -16.78
N ARG A 69 4.89 2.87 -15.97
CA ARG A 69 4.55 4.26 -16.28
C ARG A 69 4.24 5.09 -15.05
N GLU A 70 4.44 6.38 -15.20
CA GLU A 70 3.87 7.38 -14.31
C GLU A 70 2.42 7.64 -14.67
N LYS A 71 1.52 7.51 -13.69
CA LYS A 71 0.13 7.96 -13.74
C LYS A 71 -0.01 9.27 -12.95
N TYR A 72 -1.16 9.91 -13.02
CA TYR A 72 -1.39 11.19 -12.33
C TYR A 72 -1.06 11.12 -10.83
N TYR A 73 -1.52 10.09 -10.14
CA TYR A 73 -1.31 9.91 -8.69
C TYR A 73 -0.28 8.85 -8.32
N ASN A 74 0.07 7.95 -9.23
CA ASN A 74 0.87 6.76 -8.92
C ASN A 74 2.01 6.56 -9.92
N LEU A 75 3.11 5.95 -9.47
CA LEU A 75 3.98 5.16 -10.32
C LEU A 75 3.43 3.73 -10.35
N PHE A 76 3.45 3.09 -11.51
CA PHE A 76 2.76 1.84 -11.73
C PHE A 76 3.62 0.85 -12.52
N TRP A 77 3.64 -0.41 -12.09
CA TRP A 77 4.25 -1.53 -12.81
C TRP A 77 3.32 -2.73 -12.81
N LEU A 78 3.32 -3.42 -13.93
CA LEU A 78 2.67 -4.71 -14.11
C LEU A 78 3.72 -5.71 -14.60
N ILE A 79 3.98 -6.74 -13.80
CA ILE A 79 5.04 -7.73 -14.04
C ILE A 79 4.41 -9.10 -14.24
N SER A 80 4.79 -9.80 -15.30
CA SER A 80 4.37 -11.17 -15.57
C SER A 80 5.53 -12.13 -15.29
N TYR A 81 5.36 -13.03 -14.33
CA TYR A 81 6.39 -14.03 -14.00
C TYR A 81 6.52 -15.15 -15.04
N LYS A 82 5.43 -15.46 -15.78
CA LYS A 82 5.36 -16.45 -16.85
C LYS A 82 4.36 -16.00 -17.91
N LYS A 83 4.60 -16.37 -19.16
CA LYS A 83 3.66 -16.13 -20.27
C LYS A 83 2.31 -16.77 -19.94
N GLY A 84 1.23 -15.98 -19.84
CA GLY A 84 -0.09 -16.46 -19.41
C GLY A 84 -0.29 -16.68 -17.91
N GLY A 85 0.71 -16.37 -17.06
CA GLY A 85 0.66 -16.55 -15.62
C GLY A 85 0.09 -15.37 -14.83
N ARG A 86 0.06 -15.53 -13.52
CA ARG A 86 -0.36 -14.47 -12.60
C ARG A 86 0.55 -13.24 -12.74
N GLN A 87 -0.07 -12.08 -12.74
CA GLN A 87 0.62 -10.80 -12.78
C GLN A 87 0.78 -10.24 -11.37
N LEU A 88 1.91 -9.59 -11.11
CA LEU A 88 2.17 -8.80 -9.94
C LEU A 88 2.02 -7.33 -10.30
N LYS A 89 1.24 -6.63 -9.52
CA LYS A 89 1.11 -5.19 -9.61
C LYS A 89 1.93 -4.51 -8.52
N ILE A 90 2.70 -3.48 -8.90
CA ILE A 90 3.35 -2.56 -7.97
C ILE A 90 2.73 -1.18 -8.19
N GLU A 91 2.31 -0.55 -7.11
CA GLU A 91 1.84 0.83 -7.11
C GLU A 91 2.58 1.64 -6.06
N VAL A 92 3.11 2.79 -6.45
CA VAL A 92 3.69 3.78 -5.55
C VAL A 92 2.89 5.06 -5.64
N ASN A 93 2.11 5.36 -4.62
CA ASN A 93 1.28 6.55 -4.56
C ASN A 93 2.15 7.79 -4.30
N LYS A 94 2.01 8.82 -5.14
CA LYS A 94 2.74 10.08 -5.05
C LYS A 94 2.02 11.14 -4.22
N LYS A 95 0.75 10.92 -3.91
CA LYS A 95 -0.05 11.86 -3.14
C LYS A 95 0.26 11.68 -1.65
N GLY A 96 0.76 12.71 -1.00
CA GLY A 96 0.95 12.70 0.44
C GLY A 96 -0.37 12.35 1.16
N THR A 97 -0.30 11.39 2.06
CA THR A 97 -1.47 10.88 2.80
C THR A 97 -1.51 11.35 4.25
N GLY A 98 -0.44 12.01 4.72
CA GLY A 98 -0.27 12.35 6.13
C GLY A 98 -0.08 11.13 7.04
N SER A 99 0.14 9.97 6.45
CA SER A 99 0.30 8.71 7.18
C SER A 99 1.67 8.58 7.83
N SER A 100 1.70 7.87 8.94
CA SER A 100 2.90 7.54 9.72
C SER A 100 3.39 6.13 9.38
N TYR A 101 4.70 5.92 9.57
CA TYR A 101 5.37 4.65 9.26
C TYR A 101 6.28 4.25 10.40
N GLU A 102 6.31 2.97 10.70
CA GLU A 102 7.24 2.35 11.65
C GLU A 102 8.16 1.37 10.92
N VAL A 103 9.35 1.15 11.47
CA VAL A 103 10.27 0.14 10.93
C VAL A 103 9.93 -1.21 11.51
N LYS A 104 9.57 -2.15 10.64
CA LYS A 104 9.35 -3.57 10.99
C LYS A 104 10.30 -4.45 10.20
N SER A 105 10.76 -5.54 10.80
CA SER A 105 11.60 -6.52 10.11
C SER A 105 10.75 -7.65 9.53
N TYR A 106 10.99 -8.00 8.26
CA TYR A 106 10.41 -9.18 7.63
C TYR A 106 11.50 -10.01 6.95
N LEU A 107 11.68 -11.24 7.42
CA LEU A 107 12.75 -12.14 6.97
C LEU A 107 14.14 -11.47 6.97
N GLY A 108 14.46 -10.75 8.04
CA GLY A 108 15.74 -10.08 8.23
C GLY A 108 15.92 -8.75 7.51
N VAL A 109 14.93 -8.28 6.75
CA VAL A 109 14.98 -6.99 6.04
C VAL A 109 14.13 -5.95 6.76
N PRO A 110 14.69 -4.79 7.17
CA PRO A 110 13.92 -3.71 7.75
C PRO A 110 13.09 -3.00 6.67
N MET A 111 11.84 -2.73 6.97
CA MET A 111 10.89 -2.10 6.06
C MET A 111 10.12 -1.01 6.77
N LYS A 112 9.94 0.16 6.14
CA LYS A 112 9.00 1.18 6.62
C LYS A 112 7.59 0.71 6.29
N VAL A 113 6.81 0.37 7.29
CA VAL A 113 5.44 -0.13 7.19
C VAL A 113 4.50 0.90 7.77
N MET A 114 3.41 1.20 7.07
CA MET A 114 2.38 2.11 7.58
C MET A 114 1.84 1.59 8.92
N VAL A 115 1.65 2.48 9.88
CA VAL A 115 1.06 2.11 11.18
C VAL A 115 -0.37 1.59 11.01
N LYS A 116 -0.80 0.70 11.89
CA LYS A 116 -2.08 -0.03 11.76
C LYS A 116 -3.30 0.91 11.78
N GLU A 117 -3.24 1.98 12.56
CA GLU A 117 -4.29 2.99 12.68
C GLU A 117 -4.55 3.69 11.34
N ASP A 118 -3.48 4.01 10.60
CA ASP A 118 -3.55 4.66 9.29
C ASP A 118 -3.98 3.67 8.21
N MET A 119 -3.51 2.41 8.27
CA MET A 119 -4.01 1.35 7.38
C MET A 119 -5.51 1.15 7.52
N PHE A 120 -6.03 1.18 8.75
CA PHE A 120 -7.45 1.05 9.00
C PHE A 120 -8.23 2.24 8.44
N SER A 121 -7.74 3.46 8.68
CA SER A 121 -8.35 4.68 8.13
C SER A 121 -8.43 4.66 6.62
N HIS A 122 -7.37 4.25 5.92
CA HIS A 122 -7.38 4.11 4.46
C HIS A 122 -8.31 3.01 3.94
N LYS A 123 -8.47 1.91 4.68
CA LYS A 123 -9.43 0.85 4.31
C LYS A 123 -10.87 1.28 4.48
N LEU A 124 -11.18 1.99 5.55
CA LEU A 124 -12.49 2.60 5.76
C LEU A 124 -12.82 3.63 4.68
N GLU A 125 -11.86 4.48 4.35
CA GLU A 125 -12.00 5.46 3.27
C GLU A 125 -12.30 4.77 1.94
N ALA A 126 -11.50 3.76 1.58
CA ALA A 126 -11.72 2.99 0.36
C ALA A 126 -13.11 2.34 0.30
N LEU A 127 -13.62 1.85 1.43
CA LEU A 127 -14.95 1.28 1.55
C LEU A 127 -16.06 2.33 1.32
N LEU A 128 -15.85 3.56 1.81
CA LEU A 128 -16.84 4.64 1.73
C LEU A 128 -16.86 5.34 0.36
N GLU A 129 -15.72 5.42 -0.32
CA GLU A 129 -15.57 6.22 -1.55
C GLU A 129 -15.72 5.43 -2.84
N ARG A 130 -15.54 4.10 -2.79
CA ARG A 130 -15.66 3.28 -4.00
C ARG A 130 -17.10 3.22 -4.50
N LYS A 131 -17.28 3.51 -5.79
CA LYS A 131 -18.59 3.33 -6.47
C LYS A 131 -19.04 1.86 -6.47
N ARG A 132 -18.11 0.92 -6.51
CA ARG A 132 -18.36 -0.53 -6.38
C ARG A 132 -17.52 -1.08 -5.25
N LEU A 133 -18.17 -1.67 -4.27
CA LEU A 133 -17.50 -2.34 -3.15
C LEU A 133 -16.75 -3.58 -3.67
N ALA A 134 -15.50 -3.69 -3.27
CA ALA A 134 -14.72 -4.89 -3.52
C ALA A 134 -14.79 -5.79 -2.27
N ASN A 135 -15.12 -7.05 -2.44
CA ASN A 135 -15.22 -8.02 -1.32
C ASN A 135 -13.98 -8.04 -0.42
N ARG A 136 -12.80 -7.84 -1.01
CA ARG A 136 -11.55 -7.75 -0.25
C ARG A 136 -11.50 -6.56 0.70
N ASP A 137 -12.08 -5.41 0.34
CA ASP A 137 -12.06 -4.23 1.21
C ASP A 137 -13.06 -4.39 2.37
N ILE A 138 -14.21 -5.04 2.11
CA ILE A 138 -15.16 -5.44 3.16
C ILE A 138 -14.51 -6.41 4.14
N PHE A 139 -13.84 -7.44 3.62
CA PHE A 139 -13.16 -8.45 4.43
C PHE A 139 -12.04 -7.85 5.28
N ASP A 140 -11.19 -7.00 4.68
CA ASP A 140 -10.09 -6.34 5.39
C ASP A 140 -10.62 -5.44 6.51
N THR A 141 -11.67 -4.66 6.22
CA THR A 141 -12.31 -3.79 7.21
C THR A 141 -12.93 -4.59 8.35
N TRP A 142 -13.64 -5.67 8.03
CA TRP A 142 -14.19 -6.57 9.03
C TRP A 142 -13.11 -7.20 9.92
N PHE A 143 -12.00 -7.64 9.33
CA PHE A 143 -10.86 -8.16 10.07
C PHE A 143 -10.31 -7.13 11.06
N MET A 144 -10.12 -5.88 10.62
CA MET A 144 -9.62 -4.81 11.47
C MET A 144 -10.60 -4.42 12.58
N LEU A 145 -11.91 -4.49 12.32
CA LEU A 145 -12.95 -4.22 13.32
C LEU A 145 -13.00 -5.29 14.43
N LYS A 146 -12.56 -6.52 14.17
CA LYS A 146 -12.48 -7.58 15.21
C LYS A 146 -11.29 -7.41 16.14
N GLU A 147 -10.29 -6.68 15.72
CA GLU A 147 -9.08 -6.40 16.48
C GLU A 147 -9.24 -5.04 17.17
N PRO A 148 -8.56 -4.77 18.30
CA PRO A 148 -8.63 -3.48 18.99
C PRO A 148 -7.79 -2.41 18.26
N TRP A 149 -8.10 -2.19 16.99
CA TRP A 149 -7.40 -1.20 16.17
C TRP A 149 -8.10 0.16 16.28
N SER A 150 -7.32 1.20 16.56
CA SER A 150 -7.80 2.57 16.55
C SER A 150 -7.87 3.10 15.12
N ILE A 151 -8.74 4.09 14.89
CA ILE A 151 -8.84 4.82 13.62
C ILE A 151 -8.12 6.15 13.78
N ASN A 152 -7.19 6.45 12.87
CA ASN A 152 -6.61 7.77 12.76
C ASN A 152 -7.56 8.70 11.98
N TRP A 153 -8.38 9.43 12.71
CA TRP A 153 -9.39 10.32 12.14
C TRP A 153 -8.80 11.48 11.35
N ASP A 154 -7.57 11.91 11.64
CA ASP A 154 -6.91 12.99 10.92
C ASP A 154 -6.50 12.54 9.52
N VAL A 155 -5.93 11.34 9.37
CA VAL A 155 -5.62 10.73 8.08
C VAL A 155 -6.90 10.53 7.26
N MET A 156 -7.97 10.03 7.89
CA MET A 156 -9.28 9.87 7.24
C MET A 156 -9.89 11.23 6.86
N GLY A 157 -9.69 12.27 7.67
CA GLY A 157 -10.22 13.61 7.43
C GLY A 157 -9.56 14.40 6.31
N ILE A 158 -8.31 14.07 5.95
CA ILE A 158 -7.57 14.72 4.86
C ILE A 158 -8.29 14.52 3.51
N LYS A 159 -9.00 13.42 3.35
CA LYS A 159 -9.63 13.04 2.09
C LYS A 159 -11.16 13.04 2.11
N THR A 160 -11.77 12.89 3.29
CA THR A 160 -13.23 12.88 3.42
C THR A 160 -13.75 14.26 3.84
N SER A 161 -14.85 14.72 3.23
CA SER A 161 -15.51 15.95 3.68
C SER A 161 -16.00 15.80 5.12
N VAL A 162 -15.95 16.87 5.92
CA VAL A 162 -16.40 16.90 7.34
C VAL A 162 -17.83 16.34 7.52
N LYS A 163 -18.70 16.47 6.52
CA LYS A 163 -20.05 15.89 6.54
C LYS A 163 -20.04 14.36 6.58
N LYS A 164 -19.15 13.69 5.83
CA LYS A 164 -19.01 12.22 5.83
C LYS A 164 -18.46 11.71 7.17
N LYS A 165 -17.50 12.43 7.76
CA LYS A 165 -16.94 12.12 9.09
C LYS A 165 -18.04 12.09 10.17
N LYS A 166 -18.91 13.13 10.22
CA LYS A 166 -20.04 13.21 11.15
C LYS A 166 -21.08 12.11 10.93
N LEU A 167 -21.30 11.70 9.67
CA LEU A 167 -22.26 10.64 9.34
C LEU A 167 -21.76 9.26 9.77
N PHE A 168 -20.46 9.01 9.67
CA PHE A 168 -19.84 7.75 10.08
C PHE A 168 -19.90 7.56 11.59
N ILE A 169 -19.54 8.61 12.36
CA ILE A 169 -19.57 8.57 13.83
C ILE A 169 -21.01 8.39 14.38
N LYS A 170 -22.04 8.84 13.64
CA LYS A 170 -23.44 8.65 14.07
C LYS A 170 -23.98 7.23 13.78
N ARG A 171 -23.26 6.40 12.98
CA ARG A 171 -23.70 5.05 12.60
C ARG A 171 -22.92 3.93 13.32
N CYS A 172 -21.84 4.26 14.03
CA CYS A 172 -21.09 3.39 14.94
C CYS A 172 -21.50 3.67 16.38
#